data_16be9039523d45e5308bce89960d6eb9
#
_entry.id   16be9039523d45e5308bce89960d6eb9
#
_cell.length_a   1.000
_cell.length_b   1.000
_cell.length_c   1.000
_cell.angle_alpha   90.00
_cell.angle_beta   90.00
_cell.angle_gamma   90.00
#
_symmetry.space_group_name_H-M   'P 1'
#
loop_
_entity.id
_entity.type
_entity.pdbx_description
1 polymer ?
#
loop_
_entity_poly.entity_id
_entity_poly.type
_entity_poly.pdbx_seq_one_letter_code
_entity_poly.pdbx_strand_id
1 'polypeptide(L)'
;MFYRENGQFKTSYRSDSQIFPIAQDRWAVLLLVAAAFVLVPMASSDYMFRAILIPFLIMSLAALGVNVLVGYCGQISLGSGAFMAVGAYAAFNFFVRVPGIPLLVALVMGGVCAAAFGILFGLPSLRVKGLYLAVATLAAQFFSDWMFLRIKWFTNDSPSGSVSVSGLQVLGLPIESPTSKYLLCLSILVVLALLAKNLVRSAIGREWMAIRDMDVAAAVIGIRPMYAKLTAFAVSSFIIGVAGALWGFIYLGAWEPAAFSVEMSFRLLFMVIIGGMGSIMGSFFGAGFIVLLPITLNQFLPVLGDLFGIRISTSGISHAELIIFGALIVWFLIVEPHGLAKLWSTAKQKLRLWPFPH
;
A
#
# COMPACT_ATOMS: atom_id res chain seq x y z
N MET A 1 3.59 2.60 -34.60
CA MET A 1 3.05 1.77 -33.48
C MET A 1 3.97 1.88 -32.30
N PHE A 2 3.58 2.60 -31.26
CA PHE A 2 4.41 2.83 -30.06
C PHE A 2 4.38 1.64 -29.08
N TYR A 3 3.35 0.82 -29.10
CA TYR A 3 3.20 -0.33 -28.22
C TYR A 3 2.76 -1.57 -29.02
N ARG A 4 3.61 -2.59 -29.09
CA ARG A 4 3.36 -3.81 -29.86
C ARG A 4 3.07 -4.99 -28.94
N GLU A 5 1.81 -5.27 -28.67
CA GLU A 5 1.37 -6.58 -28.14
C GLU A 5 1.15 -7.60 -29.27
N ASN A 6 0.77 -7.14 -30.45
CA ASN A 6 0.52 -7.99 -31.62
C ASN A 6 1.82 -8.62 -32.12
N GLY A 7 1.80 -9.91 -32.38
CA GLY A 7 2.98 -10.68 -32.82
C GLY A 7 3.81 -11.26 -31.65
N GLN A 8 3.41 -11.10 -30.41
CA GLN A 8 4.01 -11.79 -29.26
C GLN A 8 3.33 -13.15 -29.02
N PHE A 9 3.73 -14.10 -29.83
CA PHE A 9 3.23 -15.48 -29.74
C PHE A 9 3.98 -16.26 -28.65
N LYS A 10 3.24 -16.88 -27.73
CA LYS A 10 3.78 -17.72 -26.66
C LYS A 10 3.38 -19.18 -26.93
N THR A 11 4.37 -20.05 -27.06
CA THR A 11 4.17 -21.48 -27.36
C THR A 11 4.06 -22.35 -26.12
N SER A 12 4.42 -21.85 -24.95
CA SER A 12 4.39 -22.61 -23.71
C SER A 12 3.76 -21.82 -22.59
N TYR A 13 3.03 -22.50 -21.70
CA TYR A 13 2.44 -21.92 -20.49
C TYR A 13 3.48 -21.22 -19.60
N ARG A 14 4.70 -21.82 -19.51
CA ARG A 14 5.80 -21.24 -18.74
C ARG A 14 6.28 -19.90 -19.29
N SER A 15 6.24 -19.70 -20.59
CA SER A 15 6.62 -18.42 -21.21
C SER A 15 5.54 -17.35 -21.04
N ASP A 16 4.27 -17.76 -20.99
CA ASP A 16 3.13 -16.86 -20.78
C ASP A 16 3.01 -16.45 -19.31
N SER A 17 3.36 -17.32 -18.36
CA SER A 17 3.31 -17.04 -16.91
C SER A 17 4.47 -16.15 -16.39
N GLN A 18 5.39 -15.68 -17.25
CA GLN A 18 6.47 -14.77 -16.86
C GLN A 18 5.94 -13.48 -16.26
N ILE A 19 6.69 -12.89 -15.30
CA ILE A 19 6.35 -11.64 -14.61
C ILE A 19 6.08 -10.49 -15.59
N PHE A 20 6.86 -10.41 -16.67
CA PHE A 20 6.71 -9.46 -17.77
C PHE A 20 6.70 -10.22 -19.11
N PRO A 21 5.53 -10.61 -19.59
CA PRO A 21 5.42 -11.37 -20.84
C PRO A 21 5.80 -10.55 -22.08
N ILE A 22 5.72 -9.22 -21.99
CA ILE A 22 5.99 -8.29 -23.08
C ILE A 22 7.34 -7.60 -22.84
N ALA A 23 8.24 -7.66 -23.83
CA ALA A 23 9.58 -7.07 -23.70
C ALA A 23 9.54 -5.54 -23.47
N GLN A 24 8.59 -4.83 -24.10
CA GLN A 24 8.43 -3.38 -23.93
C GLN A 24 8.05 -3.02 -22.49
N ASP A 25 7.15 -3.76 -21.86
CA ASP A 25 6.77 -3.53 -20.44
C ASP A 25 7.97 -3.78 -19.52
N ARG A 26 8.78 -4.78 -19.83
CA ARG A 26 10.01 -5.05 -19.06
C ARG A 26 10.98 -3.89 -19.11
N TRP A 27 11.26 -3.37 -20.30
CA TRP A 27 12.16 -2.22 -20.47
C TRP A 27 11.58 -0.94 -19.88
N ALA A 28 10.27 -0.70 -20.03
CA ALA A 28 9.60 0.47 -19.45
C ALA A 28 9.69 0.47 -17.90
N VAL A 29 9.42 -0.67 -17.26
CA VAL A 29 9.54 -0.78 -15.80
C VAL A 29 10.99 -0.65 -15.36
N LEU A 30 11.95 -1.25 -16.08
CA LEU A 30 13.37 -1.15 -15.77
C LEU A 30 13.86 0.31 -15.87
N LEU A 31 13.48 1.02 -16.93
CA LEU A 31 13.82 2.43 -17.11
C LEU A 31 13.18 3.31 -16.03
N LEU A 32 11.91 3.06 -15.67
CA LEU A 32 11.23 3.79 -14.62
C LEU A 32 11.93 3.59 -13.27
N VAL A 33 12.27 2.34 -12.93
CA VAL A 33 12.99 2.03 -11.68
C VAL A 33 14.38 2.65 -11.71
N ALA A 34 15.13 2.54 -12.82
CA ALA A 34 16.44 3.18 -12.94
C ALA A 34 16.36 4.70 -12.79
N ALA A 35 15.36 5.34 -13.41
CA ALA A 35 15.12 6.77 -13.26
C ALA A 35 14.79 7.14 -11.79
N ALA A 36 14.00 6.34 -11.10
CA ALA A 36 13.68 6.55 -9.69
C ALA A 36 14.93 6.43 -8.79
N PHE A 37 15.87 5.54 -9.11
CA PHE A 37 17.11 5.40 -8.34
C PHE A 37 18.18 6.44 -8.66
N VAL A 38 18.21 6.97 -9.88
CA VAL A 38 19.30 7.87 -10.35
C VAL A 38 18.82 9.31 -10.54
N LEU A 39 17.77 9.52 -11.36
CA LEU A 39 17.33 10.88 -11.71
C LEU A 39 16.63 11.58 -10.53
N VAL A 40 15.77 10.87 -9.81
CA VAL A 40 15.03 11.46 -8.70
C VAL A 40 15.95 11.95 -7.57
N PRO A 41 16.96 11.17 -7.09
CA PRO A 41 17.90 11.66 -6.09
C PRO A 41 18.72 12.88 -6.53
N MET A 42 18.98 13.01 -7.81
CA MET A 42 19.77 14.15 -8.34
C MET A 42 18.94 15.42 -8.55
N ALA A 43 17.65 15.28 -8.85
CA ALA A 43 16.77 16.38 -9.22
C ALA A 43 15.88 16.89 -8.07
N SER A 44 15.69 16.10 -7.00
CA SER A 44 14.71 16.40 -5.96
C SER A 44 15.32 17.19 -4.79
N SER A 45 14.56 18.14 -4.26
CA SER A 45 14.89 18.88 -3.03
C SER A 45 14.54 18.06 -1.78
N ASP A 46 15.12 18.44 -0.62
CA ASP A 46 14.82 17.81 0.67
C ASP A 46 13.33 17.86 1.03
N TYR A 47 12.65 18.95 0.65
CA TYR A 47 11.19 19.08 0.81
C TYR A 47 10.44 18.03 0.00
N MET A 48 10.79 17.84 -1.27
CA MET A 48 10.16 16.80 -2.11
C MET A 48 10.33 15.40 -1.52
N PHE A 49 11.51 15.08 -0.99
CA PHE A 49 11.72 13.79 -0.35
C PHE A 49 10.84 13.59 0.87
N ARG A 50 10.84 14.56 1.80
CA ARG A 50 10.14 14.43 3.09
C ARG A 50 8.63 14.55 2.96
N ALA A 51 8.13 15.49 2.15
CA ALA A 51 6.71 15.79 2.07
C ALA A 51 5.94 14.94 1.05
N ILE A 52 6.60 14.47 -0.03
CA ILE A 52 5.92 13.83 -1.15
C ILE A 52 6.44 12.41 -1.38
N LEU A 53 7.73 12.24 -1.66
CA LEU A 53 8.26 10.99 -2.20
C LEU A 53 8.27 9.87 -1.15
N ILE A 54 8.77 10.12 0.05
CA ILE A 54 8.81 9.10 1.12
C ILE A 54 7.40 8.67 1.52
N PRO A 55 6.45 9.58 1.85
CA PRO A 55 5.06 9.19 2.11
C PRO A 55 4.42 8.44 0.93
N PHE A 56 4.65 8.89 -0.29
CA PHE A 56 4.13 8.22 -1.49
C PHE A 56 4.62 6.77 -1.63
N LEU A 57 5.92 6.51 -1.44
CA LEU A 57 6.47 5.16 -1.53
C LEU A 57 5.90 4.24 -0.44
N ILE A 58 5.83 4.72 0.81
CA ILE A 58 5.34 3.93 1.93
C ILE A 58 3.84 3.66 1.78
N MET A 59 3.05 4.67 1.41
CA MET A 59 1.61 4.51 1.18
C MET A 59 1.31 3.64 -0.04
N SER A 60 2.13 3.72 -1.10
CA SER A 60 2.03 2.80 -2.25
C SER A 60 2.27 1.35 -1.84
N LEU A 61 3.23 1.11 -0.94
CA LEU A 61 3.49 -0.22 -0.41
C LEU A 61 2.32 -0.73 0.45
N ALA A 62 1.79 0.11 1.33
CA ALA A 62 0.62 -0.23 2.15
C ALA A 62 -0.62 -0.49 1.29
N ALA A 63 -0.89 0.37 0.30
CA ALA A 63 -1.98 0.20 -0.66
C ALA A 63 -1.82 -1.08 -1.49
N LEU A 64 -0.58 -1.44 -1.87
CA LEU A 64 -0.30 -2.72 -2.54
C LEU A 64 -0.69 -3.91 -1.65
N GLY A 65 -0.35 -3.87 -0.36
CA GLY A 65 -0.74 -4.89 0.60
C GLY A 65 -2.27 -5.02 0.72
N VAL A 66 -2.98 -3.89 0.87
CA VAL A 66 -4.46 -3.87 0.90
C VAL A 66 -5.04 -4.40 -0.41
N ASN A 67 -4.46 -4.03 -1.56
CA ASN A 67 -4.92 -4.48 -2.87
C ASN A 67 -4.77 -5.99 -3.09
N VAL A 68 -3.75 -6.62 -2.49
CA VAL A 68 -3.63 -8.10 -2.49
C VAL A 68 -4.86 -8.72 -1.83
N LEU A 69 -5.31 -8.18 -0.72
CA LEU A 69 -6.45 -8.74 0.02
C LEU A 69 -7.80 -8.37 -0.61
N VAL A 70 -8.01 -7.07 -0.85
CA VAL A 70 -9.29 -6.54 -1.35
C VAL A 70 -9.43 -6.77 -2.85
N GLY A 71 -8.40 -6.42 -3.62
CA GLY A 71 -8.46 -6.42 -5.07
C GLY A 71 -8.32 -7.82 -5.70
N TYR A 72 -7.42 -8.66 -5.17
CA TYR A 72 -7.18 -9.98 -5.74
C TYR A 72 -7.94 -11.11 -5.05
N CYS A 73 -8.21 -11.01 -3.74
CA CYS A 73 -8.94 -12.05 -3.00
C CYS A 73 -10.39 -11.67 -2.66
N GLY A 74 -10.79 -10.41 -2.87
CA GLY A 74 -12.16 -9.94 -2.61
C GLY A 74 -12.53 -9.85 -1.13
N GLN A 75 -11.54 -9.81 -0.23
CA GLN A 75 -11.76 -9.74 1.22
C GLN A 75 -11.60 -8.32 1.71
N ILE A 76 -12.72 -7.64 2.01
CA ILE A 76 -12.70 -6.27 2.54
C ILE A 76 -12.19 -6.28 3.97
N SER A 77 -11.17 -5.46 4.28
CA SER A 77 -10.60 -5.29 5.61
C SER A 77 -10.55 -3.82 5.99
N LEU A 78 -11.02 -3.51 7.19
CA LEU A 78 -10.90 -2.19 7.84
C LEU A 78 -9.85 -2.17 8.96
N GLY A 79 -9.04 -3.24 9.06
CA GLY A 79 -7.98 -3.38 10.05
C GLY A 79 -6.58 -3.09 9.51
N SER A 80 -6.46 -2.45 8.36
CA SER A 80 -5.15 -2.20 7.73
C SER A 80 -4.24 -1.32 8.58
N GLY A 81 -4.80 -0.34 9.31
CA GLY A 81 -4.06 0.47 10.28
C GLY A 81 -3.52 -0.38 11.43
N ALA A 82 -4.30 -1.35 11.93
CA ALA A 82 -3.83 -2.29 12.95
C ALA A 82 -2.62 -3.10 12.46
N PHE A 83 -2.66 -3.59 11.22
CA PHE A 83 -1.52 -4.34 10.65
C PHE A 83 -0.28 -3.44 10.50
N MET A 84 -0.46 -2.16 10.13
CA MET A 84 0.63 -1.17 10.14
C MET A 84 1.19 -0.96 11.56
N ALA A 85 0.31 -0.77 12.55
CA ALA A 85 0.70 -0.58 13.95
C ALA A 85 1.48 -1.78 14.48
N VAL A 86 0.94 -3.00 14.31
CA VAL A 86 1.62 -4.24 14.73
C VAL A 86 2.99 -4.36 14.08
N GLY A 87 3.09 -4.07 12.78
CA GLY A 87 4.38 -4.07 12.07
C GLY A 87 5.37 -3.06 12.64
N ALA A 88 4.93 -1.82 12.91
CA ALA A 88 5.77 -0.76 13.47
C ALA A 88 6.26 -1.07 14.89
N TYR A 89 5.34 -1.45 15.79
CA TYR A 89 5.68 -1.77 17.19
C TYR A 89 6.48 -3.07 17.33
N ALA A 90 6.21 -4.09 16.52
CA ALA A 90 7.00 -5.30 16.50
C ALA A 90 8.42 -5.04 16.01
N ALA A 91 8.57 -4.31 14.89
CA ALA A 91 9.89 -3.92 14.38
C ALA A 91 10.68 -3.10 15.43
N PHE A 92 10.00 -2.17 16.13
CA PHE A 92 10.59 -1.40 17.23
C PHE A 92 11.12 -2.31 18.34
N ASN A 93 10.33 -3.26 18.81
CA ASN A 93 10.73 -4.18 19.86
C ASN A 93 11.91 -5.07 19.46
N PHE A 94 11.94 -5.55 18.22
CA PHE A 94 13.10 -6.28 17.71
C PHE A 94 14.35 -5.40 17.64
N PHE A 95 14.22 -4.19 17.11
CA PHE A 95 15.33 -3.27 16.96
C PHE A 95 15.96 -2.83 18.29
N VAL A 96 15.13 -2.56 19.32
CA VAL A 96 15.59 -2.07 20.62
C VAL A 96 16.05 -3.20 21.54
N ARG A 97 15.37 -4.36 21.52
CA ARG A 97 15.61 -5.44 22.50
C ARG A 97 16.61 -6.49 22.07
N VAL A 98 16.84 -6.63 20.77
CA VAL A 98 17.83 -7.61 20.26
C VAL A 98 19.08 -6.87 19.81
N PRO A 99 20.17 -6.93 20.62
CA PRO A 99 21.41 -6.23 20.30
C PRO A 99 21.98 -6.71 18.95
N GLY A 100 22.37 -5.74 18.09
CA GLY A 100 23.04 -6.03 16.82
C GLY A 100 22.11 -6.45 15.68
N ILE A 101 20.79 -6.41 15.84
CA ILE A 101 19.88 -6.69 14.72
C ILE A 101 19.98 -5.57 13.66
N PRO A 102 20.22 -5.91 12.38
CA PRO A 102 20.14 -4.94 11.29
C PRO A 102 18.72 -4.40 11.13
N LEU A 103 18.56 -3.10 10.82
CA LEU A 103 17.26 -2.48 10.60
C LEU A 103 16.39 -3.26 9.60
N LEU A 104 16.97 -3.75 8.49
CA LEU A 104 16.23 -4.53 7.49
C LEU A 104 15.60 -5.80 8.08
N VAL A 105 16.32 -6.50 8.96
CA VAL A 105 15.79 -7.70 9.62
C VAL A 105 14.67 -7.32 10.58
N ALA A 106 14.81 -6.24 11.34
CA ALA A 106 13.76 -5.75 12.23
C ALA A 106 12.48 -5.39 11.45
N LEU A 107 12.60 -4.74 10.28
CA LEU A 107 11.46 -4.42 9.41
C LEU A 107 10.75 -5.69 8.90
N VAL A 108 11.52 -6.70 8.45
CA VAL A 108 10.97 -7.98 7.99
C VAL A 108 10.28 -8.72 9.14
N MET A 109 10.88 -8.77 10.33
CA MET A 109 10.28 -9.39 11.51
C MET A 109 9.00 -8.69 11.95
N GLY A 110 8.95 -7.34 11.84
CA GLY A 110 7.72 -6.57 12.00
C GLY A 110 6.62 -7.03 11.03
N GLY A 111 6.97 -7.21 9.75
CA GLY A 111 6.06 -7.76 8.75
C GLY A 111 5.59 -9.17 9.08
N VAL A 112 6.46 -10.05 9.57
CA VAL A 112 6.11 -11.43 9.98
C VAL A 112 5.13 -11.41 11.16
N CYS A 113 5.35 -10.55 12.16
CA CYS A 113 4.42 -10.41 13.27
C CYS A 113 3.06 -9.87 12.81
N ALA A 114 3.05 -8.91 11.88
CA ALA A 114 1.81 -8.41 11.27
C ALA A 114 1.11 -9.50 10.46
N ALA A 115 1.83 -10.39 9.76
CA ALA A 115 1.26 -11.53 9.07
C ALA A 115 0.61 -12.53 10.04
N ALA A 116 1.26 -12.84 11.15
CA ALA A 116 0.70 -13.71 12.18
C ALA A 116 -0.58 -13.11 12.78
N PHE A 117 -0.56 -11.82 13.08
CA PHE A 117 -1.73 -11.08 13.55
C PHE A 117 -2.85 -11.07 12.48
N GLY A 118 -2.49 -10.86 11.20
CA GLY A 118 -3.43 -10.91 10.09
C GLY A 118 -4.06 -12.28 9.89
N ILE A 119 -3.32 -13.36 10.07
CA ILE A 119 -3.88 -14.73 10.05
C ILE A 119 -4.90 -14.90 11.19
N LEU A 120 -4.56 -14.47 12.41
CA LEU A 120 -5.44 -14.58 13.57
C LEU A 120 -6.78 -13.87 13.33
N PHE A 121 -6.74 -12.62 12.89
CA PHE A 121 -7.95 -11.84 12.59
C PHE A 121 -8.56 -12.14 11.21
N GLY A 122 -7.85 -12.88 10.36
CA GLY A 122 -8.38 -13.48 9.14
C GLY A 122 -9.20 -14.75 9.37
N LEU A 123 -9.04 -15.45 10.50
CA LEU A 123 -9.83 -16.65 10.80
C LEU A 123 -11.34 -16.43 10.73
N PRO A 124 -11.92 -15.33 11.22
CA PRO A 124 -13.34 -15.05 11.04
C PRO A 124 -13.79 -15.02 9.59
N SER A 125 -12.91 -14.67 8.63
CA SER A 125 -13.22 -14.65 7.21
C SER A 125 -13.63 -15.99 6.63
N LEU A 126 -13.34 -17.06 7.34
CA LEU A 126 -13.74 -18.43 6.95
C LEU A 126 -15.24 -18.66 7.11
N ARG A 127 -15.87 -17.96 8.06
CA ARG A 127 -17.29 -18.11 8.39
C ARG A 127 -18.13 -16.91 7.97
N VAL A 128 -17.54 -15.72 7.93
CA VAL A 128 -18.25 -14.47 7.60
C VAL A 128 -17.71 -13.89 6.29
N LYS A 129 -18.59 -13.24 5.52
CA LYS A 129 -18.27 -12.67 4.20
C LYS A 129 -18.71 -11.21 4.12
N GLY A 130 -18.11 -10.48 3.18
CA GLY A 130 -18.52 -9.11 2.86
C GLY A 130 -18.39 -8.17 4.04
N LEU A 131 -19.45 -7.43 4.34
CA LEU A 131 -19.45 -6.40 5.37
C LEU A 131 -19.15 -6.92 6.78
N TYR A 132 -19.60 -8.12 7.13
CA TYR A 132 -19.33 -8.72 8.44
C TYR A 132 -17.84 -8.98 8.67
N LEU A 133 -17.10 -9.30 7.61
CA LEU A 133 -15.64 -9.42 7.69
C LEU A 133 -14.98 -8.07 7.93
N ALA A 134 -15.46 -7.00 7.27
CA ALA A 134 -14.97 -5.65 7.51
C ALA A 134 -15.16 -5.24 8.97
N VAL A 135 -16.31 -5.54 9.58
CA VAL A 135 -16.57 -5.30 11.01
C VAL A 135 -15.63 -6.11 11.91
N ALA A 136 -15.37 -7.39 11.57
CA ALA A 136 -14.45 -8.22 12.34
C ALA A 136 -13.01 -7.69 12.32
N THR A 137 -12.56 -7.17 11.16
CA THR A 137 -11.23 -6.54 11.05
C THR A 137 -11.19 -5.15 11.67
N LEU A 138 -12.30 -4.43 11.73
CA LEU A 138 -12.45 -3.20 12.51
C LEU A 138 -12.29 -3.47 14.02
N ALA A 139 -12.84 -4.60 14.52
CA ALA A 139 -12.59 -5.01 15.88
C ALA A 139 -11.10 -5.28 16.16
N ALA A 140 -10.36 -5.83 15.18
CA ALA A 140 -8.90 -5.97 15.27
C ALA A 140 -8.19 -4.61 15.41
N GLN A 141 -8.69 -3.57 14.76
CA GLN A 141 -8.16 -2.20 14.88
C GLN A 141 -8.30 -1.69 16.31
N PHE A 142 -9.51 -1.73 16.87
CA PHE A 142 -9.73 -1.29 18.26
C PHE A 142 -8.98 -2.14 19.28
N PHE A 143 -8.88 -3.45 19.02
CA PHE A 143 -8.09 -4.34 19.88
C PHE A 143 -6.60 -3.96 19.86
N SER A 144 -6.03 -3.67 18.71
CA SER A 144 -4.62 -3.27 18.59
C SER A 144 -4.36 -1.94 19.30
N ASP A 145 -5.25 -0.95 19.15
CA ASP A 145 -5.14 0.34 19.84
C ASP A 145 -5.16 0.16 21.36
N TRP A 146 -6.12 -0.62 21.86
CA TRP A 146 -6.20 -0.99 23.29
C TRP A 146 -4.93 -1.73 23.76
N MET A 147 -4.45 -2.69 22.98
CA MET A 147 -3.28 -3.50 23.31
C MET A 147 -2.01 -2.64 23.48
N PHE A 148 -1.75 -1.72 22.54
CA PHE A 148 -0.56 -0.86 22.60
C PHE A 148 -0.63 0.17 23.71
N LEU A 149 -1.82 0.66 24.08
CA LEU A 149 -2.00 1.58 25.21
C LEU A 149 -1.95 0.86 26.57
N ARG A 150 -2.41 -0.40 26.64
CA ARG A 150 -2.54 -1.11 27.91
C ARG A 150 -1.32 -1.94 28.28
N ILE A 151 -0.70 -2.59 27.29
CA ILE A 151 0.44 -3.49 27.53
C ILE A 151 1.74 -2.71 27.34
N LYS A 152 2.27 -2.20 28.43
CA LYS A 152 3.49 -1.36 28.48
C LYS A 152 4.72 -2.01 27.85
N TRP A 153 4.75 -3.35 27.77
CA TRP A 153 5.86 -4.08 27.16
C TRP A 153 6.07 -3.71 25.70
N PHE A 154 5.01 -3.46 24.91
CA PHE A 154 5.13 -3.10 23.49
C PHE A 154 5.70 -1.70 23.28
N THR A 155 5.50 -0.80 24.25
CA THR A 155 5.81 0.63 24.15
C THR A 155 6.99 1.04 25.03
N ASN A 156 7.75 0.05 25.52
CA ASN A 156 8.90 0.27 26.42
C ASN A 156 8.54 1.15 27.62
N ASP A 157 7.44 0.81 28.30
CA ASP A 157 6.90 1.48 29.48
C ASP A 157 6.45 2.95 29.28
N SER A 158 6.27 3.38 28.03
CA SER A 158 5.74 4.72 27.74
C SER A 158 4.27 4.84 28.16
N PRO A 159 3.89 5.85 28.97
CA PRO A 159 2.50 6.03 29.41
C PRO A 159 1.54 6.39 28.28
N SER A 160 1.99 7.12 27.27
CA SER A 160 1.22 7.54 26.10
C SER A 160 1.26 6.52 24.96
N GLY A 161 2.03 5.43 25.11
CA GLY A 161 2.29 4.50 24.04
C GLY A 161 3.23 5.03 22.95
N SER A 162 3.80 6.22 23.13
CA SER A 162 4.73 6.81 22.18
C SER A 162 6.10 6.12 22.26
N VAL A 163 6.67 5.85 21.09
CA VAL A 163 8.01 5.31 20.93
C VAL A 163 8.78 6.14 19.92
N SER A 164 10.09 6.24 20.10
CA SER A 164 10.97 6.96 19.18
C SER A 164 12.21 6.13 18.89
N VAL A 165 12.75 6.29 17.68
CA VAL A 165 13.97 5.63 17.26
C VAL A 165 14.94 6.66 16.72
N SER A 166 16.18 6.59 17.20
CA SER A 166 17.30 7.43 16.75
C SER A 166 18.48 6.55 16.32
N GLY A 167 19.38 7.10 15.52
CA GLY A 167 20.61 6.40 15.12
C GLY A 167 20.36 5.24 14.16
N LEU A 168 19.45 5.39 13.19
CA LEU A 168 19.18 4.37 12.20
C LEU A 168 20.41 4.07 11.32
N GLN A 169 20.80 2.81 11.25
CA GLN A 169 21.90 2.34 10.42
C GLN A 169 21.47 1.13 9.59
N VAL A 170 21.89 1.10 8.33
CA VAL A 170 21.75 -0.06 7.45
C VAL A 170 23.12 -0.44 6.94
N LEU A 171 23.54 -1.68 7.18
CA LEU A 171 24.86 -2.21 6.81
C LEU A 171 26.03 -1.31 7.31
N GLY A 172 25.88 -0.68 8.49
CA GLY A 172 26.89 0.21 9.07
C GLY A 172 26.88 1.66 8.51
N LEU A 173 26.01 1.95 7.55
CA LEU A 173 25.84 3.31 7.02
C LEU A 173 24.70 4.03 7.75
N PRO A 174 24.90 5.25 8.26
CA PRO A 174 23.86 6.02 8.91
C PRO A 174 22.82 6.48 7.89
N ILE A 175 21.52 6.32 8.23
CA ILE A 175 20.39 6.76 7.39
C ILE A 175 19.81 8.04 7.97
N GLU A 176 20.52 9.15 7.84
CA GLU A 176 20.09 10.45 8.33
C GLU A 176 19.58 11.36 7.20
N SER A 177 20.21 11.27 6.03
CA SER A 177 19.84 12.12 4.89
C SER A 177 18.48 11.72 4.30
N PRO A 178 17.66 12.69 3.82
CA PRO A 178 16.40 12.41 3.16
C PRO A 178 16.56 11.50 1.94
N THR A 179 17.66 11.64 1.22
CA THR A 179 17.99 10.80 0.06
C THR A 179 18.22 9.33 0.44
N SER A 180 18.96 9.06 1.53
CA SER A 180 19.20 7.68 1.98
C SER A 180 17.90 7.01 2.48
N LYS A 181 17.03 7.77 3.16
CA LYS A 181 15.69 7.34 3.57
C LYS A 181 14.81 6.98 2.36
N TYR A 182 14.82 7.83 1.34
CA TYR A 182 14.11 7.59 0.09
C TYR A 182 14.60 6.33 -0.63
N LEU A 183 15.92 6.16 -0.79
CA LEU A 183 16.51 5.00 -1.46
C LEU A 183 16.20 3.68 -0.72
N LEU A 184 16.19 3.71 0.61
CA LEU A 184 15.76 2.58 1.43
C LEU A 184 14.30 2.21 1.17
N CYS A 185 13.39 3.19 1.25
CA CYS A 185 11.97 2.96 0.98
C CYS A 185 11.73 2.46 -0.46
N LEU A 186 12.42 3.04 -1.45
CA LEU A 186 12.32 2.65 -2.85
C LEU A 186 12.80 1.21 -3.07
N SER A 187 13.93 0.83 -2.48
CA SER A 187 14.46 -0.54 -2.63
C SER A 187 13.51 -1.59 -2.05
N ILE A 188 12.97 -1.36 -0.85
CA ILE A 188 12.01 -2.26 -0.22
C ILE A 188 10.71 -2.32 -1.04
N LEU A 189 10.20 -1.18 -1.50
CA LEU A 189 9.01 -1.12 -2.35
C LEU A 189 9.19 -1.91 -3.64
N VAL A 190 10.31 -1.73 -4.35
CA VAL A 190 10.59 -2.44 -5.61
C VAL A 190 10.64 -3.94 -5.38
N VAL A 191 11.36 -4.39 -4.36
CA VAL A 191 11.45 -5.82 -4.03
C VAL A 191 10.08 -6.40 -3.71
N LEU A 192 9.30 -5.77 -2.82
CA LEU A 192 7.99 -6.28 -2.42
C LEU A 192 6.95 -6.17 -3.54
N ALA A 193 7.02 -5.13 -4.38
CA ALA A 193 6.14 -5.01 -5.54
C ALA A 193 6.42 -6.09 -6.60
N LEU A 194 7.68 -6.42 -6.85
CA LEU A 194 8.05 -7.52 -7.75
C LEU A 194 7.62 -8.88 -7.18
N LEU A 195 7.82 -9.10 -5.88
CA LEU A 195 7.36 -10.32 -5.20
C LEU A 195 5.83 -10.44 -5.25
N ALA A 196 5.10 -9.38 -4.96
CA ALA A 196 3.64 -9.35 -5.05
C ALA A 196 3.16 -9.62 -6.48
N LYS A 197 3.80 -9.01 -7.49
CA LYS A 197 3.48 -9.26 -8.90
C LYS A 197 3.72 -10.71 -9.31
N ASN A 198 4.83 -11.29 -8.86
CA ASN A 198 5.14 -12.70 -9.12
C ASN A 198 4.11 -13.62 -8.45
N LEU A 199 3.76 -13.32 -7.20
CA LEU A 199 2.80 -14.11 -6.43
C LEU A 199 1.39 -14.06 -7.03
N VAL A 200 0.92 -12.90 -7.44
CA VAL A 200 -0.38 -12.73 -8.11
C VAL A 200 -0.46 -13.52 -9.43
N ARG A 201 0.65 -13.66 -10.15
CA ARG A 201 0.72 -14.47 -11.40
C ARG A 201 0.93 -15.96 -11.15
N SER A 202 1.24 -16.37 -9.93
CA SER A 202 1.44 -17.77 -9.54
C SER A 202 0.12 -18.54 -9.39
N ALA A 203 0.20 -19.84 -9.07
CA ALA A 203 -0.97 -20.65 -8.74
C ALA A 203 -1.79 -20.07 -7.59
N ILE A 204 -1.10 -19.58 -6.54
CA ILE A 204 -1.73 -18.97 -5.34
C ILE A 204 -2.54 -17.73 -5.73
N GLY A 205 -2.01 -16.85 -6.59
CA GLY A 205 -2.74 -15.68 -7.05
C GLY A 205 -3.97 -16.02 -7.88
N ARG A 206 -3.92 -17.08 -8.68
CA ARG A 206 -5.10 -17.57 -9.41
C ARG A 206 -6.18 -18.15 -8.48
N GLU A 207 -5.78 -18.83 -7.41
CA GLU A 207 -6.71 -19.29 -6.39
C GLU A 207 -7.41 -18.11 -5.69
N TRP A 208 -6.68 -17.03 -5.38
CA TRP A 208 -7.27 -15.82 -4.82
C TRP A 208 -8.31 -15.19 -5.76
N MET A 209 -7.97 -15.05 -7.05
CA MET A 209 -8.91 -14.49 -8.04
C MET A 209 -10.15 -15.37 -8.22
N ALA A 210 -10.00 -16.70 -8.23
CA ALA A 210 -11.13 -17.62 -8.30
C ALA A 210 -12.07 -17.48 -7.08
N ILE A 211 -11.51 -17.28 -5.88
CA ILE A 211 -12.31 -17.05 -4.66
C ILE A 211 -12.99 -15.68 -4.68
N ARG A 212 -12.32 -14.67 -5.20
CA ARG A 212 -12.91 -13.34 -5.36
C ARG A 212 -14.13 -13.37 -6.28
N ASP A 213 -14.01 -14.08 -7.40
CA ASP A 213 -15.05 -14.09 -8.43
C ASP A 213 -16.23 -14.99 -7.98
N MET A 214 -15.98 -16.20 -7.47
CA MET A 214 -17.03 -17.10 -6.96
C MET A 214 -16.46 -18.18 -6.04
N ASP A 215 -16.50 -17.98 -4.74
CA ASP A 215 -15.86 -18.88 -3.76
C ASP A 215 -16.49 -20.29 -3.72
N VAL A 216 -17.80 -20.41 -3.98
CA VAL A 216 -18.49 -21.70 -4.03
C VAL A 216 -18.04 -22.51 -5.25
N ALA A 217 -17.96 -21.87 -6.43
CA ALA A 217 -17.48 -22.55 -7.63
C ALA A 217 -16.00 -22.93 -7.52
N ALA A 218 -15.19 -22.07 -6.91
CA ALA A 218 -13.78 -22.37 -6.62
C ALA A 218 -13.63 -23.62 -5.76
N ALA A 219 -14.48 -23.80 -4.74
CA ALA A 219 -14.47 -24.97 -3.89
C ALA A 219 -14.86 -26.26 -4.66
N VAL A 220 -15.80 -26.18 -5.59
CA VAL A 220 -16.25 -27.35 -6.42
C VAL A 220 -15.11 -27.84 -7.33
N ILE A 221 -14.28 -26.95 -7.85
CA ILE A 221 -13.11 -27.31 -8.69
C ILE A 221 -11.88 -27.70 -7.88
N GLY A 222 -11.99 -27.80 -6.54
CA GLY A 222 -10.94 -28.32 -5.66
C GLY A 222 -10.04 -27.27 -5.01
N ILE A 223 -10.30 -25.97 -5.20
CA ILE A 223 -9.60 -24.90 -4.46
C ILE A 223 -10.10 -24.93 -3.00
N ARG A 224 -9.17 -24.86 -2.06
CA ARG A 224 -9.49 -24.83 -0.63
C ARG A 224 -9.66 -23.38 -0.15
N PRO A 225 -10.91 -22.87 0.07
CA PRO A 225 -11.14 -21.47 0.39
C PRO A 225 -10.43 -21.00 1.66
N MET A 226 -10.31 -21.89 2.64
CA MET A 226 -9.61 -21.63 3.90
C MET A 226 -8.15 -21.21 3.66
N TYR A 227 -7.38 -22.04 2.94
CA TYR A 227 -5.97 -21.76 2.68
C TYR A 227 -5.78 -20.52 1.81
N ALA A 228 -6.57 -20.36 0.76
CA ALA A 228 -6.46 -19.21 -0.13
C ALA A 228 -6.78 -17.89 0.60
N LYS A 229 -7.82 -17.82 1.42
CA LYS A 229 -8.14 -16.62 2.22
C LYS A 229 -7.05 -16.32 3.25
N LEU A 230 -6.59 -17.32 4.02
CA LEU A 230 -5.57 -17.10 5.04
C LEU A 230 -4.21 -16.73 4.44
N THR A 231 -3.82 -17.30 3.30
CA THR A 231 -2.60 -16.89 2.59
C THR A 231 -2.69 -15.47 2.07
N ALA A 232 -3.86 -15.04 1.57
CA ALA A 232 -4.07 -13.66 1.16
C ALA A 232 -3.97 -12.69 2.35
N PHE A 233 -4.57 -13.03 3.52
CA PHE A 233 -4.40 -12.26 4.75
C PHE A 233 -2.95 -12.19 5.19
N ALA A 234 -2.22 -13.32 5.21
CA ALA A 234 -0.83 -13.37 5.62
C ALA A 234 0.07 -12.47 4.76
N VAL A 235 -0.04 -12.59 3.43
CA VAL A 235 0.77 -11.80 2.49
C VAL A 235 0.40 -10.32 2.55
N SER A 236 -0.89 -10.00 2.57
CA SER A 236 -1.39 -8.63 2.71
C SER A 236 -0.86 -7.98 3.98
N SER A 237 -1.10 -8.61 5.13
CA SER A 237 -0.69 -8.09 6.44
C SER A 237 0.84 -7.99 6.57
N PHE A 238 1.60 -8.92 5.95
CA PHE A 238 3.06 -8.81 5.88
C PHE A 238 3.49 -7.53 5.19
N ILE A 239 2.98 -7.26 3.98
CA ILE A 239 3.33 -6.07 3.20
C ILE A 239 2.90 -4.80 3.94
N ILE A 240 1.69 -4.79 4.50
CA ILE A 240 1.16 -3.66 5.28
C ILE A 240 2.00 -3.46 6.55
N GLY A 241 2.42 -4.52 7.22
CA GLY A 241 3.26 -4.45 8.41
C GLY A 241 4.64 -3.87 8.13
N VAL A 242 5.27 -4.27 7.02
CA VAL A 242 6.55 -3.65 6.58
C VAL A 242 6.35 -2.18 6.24
N ALA A 243 5.25 -1.82 5.56
CA ALA A 243 4.92 -0.42 5.29
C ALA A 243 4.70 0.38 6.57
N GLY A 244 4.03 -0.21 7.58
CA GLY A 244 3.84 0.40 8.90
C GLY A 244 5.15 0.63 9.64
N ALA A 245 6.05 -0.34 9.60
CA ALA A 245 7.39 -0.19 10.16
C ALA A 245 8.18 0.92 9.46
N LEU A 246 8.15 0.99 8.12
CA LEU A 246 8.76 2.10 7.38
C LEU A 246 8.12 3.45 7.71
N TRP A 247 6.78 3.49 7.90
CA TRP A 247 6.06 4.69 8.29
C TRP A 247 6.55 5.22 9.64
N GLY A 248 6.66 4.36 10.65
CA GLY A 248 7.17 4.71 11.99
C GLY A 248 8.64 5.13 11.97
N PHE A 249 9.52 4.28 11.43
CA PHE A 249 10.97 4.46 11.51
C PHE A 249 11.50 5.58 10.61
N ILE A 250 11.01 5.65 9.37
CA ILE A 250 11.59 6.52 8.34
C ILE A 250 10.86 7.85 8.22
N TYR A 251 9.52 7.82 8.29
CA TYR A 251 8.72 9.03 8.08
C TYR A 251 8.45 9.77 9.37
N LEU A 252 7.89 9.10 10.38
CA LEU A 252 7.52 9.75 11.66
C LEU A 252 8.72 9.96 12.58
N GLY A 253 9.61 8.98 12.71
CA GLY A 253 10.73 8.98 13.66
C GLY A 253 10.32 8.78 15.12
N ALA A 254 9.19 9.31 15.53
CA ALA A 254 8.49 9.05 16.77
C ALA A 254 7.00 8.88 16.47
N TRP A 255 6.36 7.87 17.07
CA TRP A 255 4.95 7.58 16.79
C TRP A 255 4.23 7.07 18.04
N GLU A 256 2.93 7.23 18.01
CA GLU A 256 1.96 6.74 18.98
C GLU A 256 0.90 5.88 18.27
N PRO A 257 0.08 5.09 18.99
CA PRO A 257 -0.96 4.27 18.38
C PRO A 257 -1.93 5.05 17.50
N ALA A 258 -2.25 6.29 17.86
CA ALA A 258 -3.15 7.17 17.11
C ALA A 258 -2.68 7.44 15.66
N ALA A 259 -1.38 7.34 15.39
CA ALA A 259 -0.85 7.49 14.03
C ALA A 259 -1.31 6.38 13.06
N PHE A 260 -1.82 5.26 13.59
CA PHE A 260 -2.32 4.10 12.85
C PHE A 260 -3.83 3.88 13.05
N SER A 261 -4.57 4.96 13.22
CA SER A 261 -6.01 4.95 13.51
C SER A 261 -6.86 4.29 12.42
N VAL A 262 -8.15 4.13 12.71
CA VAL A 262 -9.17 3.68 11.74
C VAL A 262 -9.18 4.57 10.48
N GLU A 263 -8.90 5.87 10.62
CA GLU A 263 -8.79 6.78 9.50
C GLU A 263 -7.70 6.36 8.51
N MET A 264 -6.55 5.88 9.00
CA MET A 264 -5.50 5.31 8.15
C MET A 264 -6.00 4.09 7.37
N SER A 265 -6.80 3.21 7.99
CA SER A 265 -7.42 2.06 7.33
C SER A 265 -8.34 2.48 6.19
N PHE A 266 -9.19 3.50 6.41
CA PHE A 266 -10.04 4.06 5.35
C PHE A 266 -9.22 4.71 4.25
N ARG A 267 -8.21 5.50 4.60
CA ARG A 267 -7.32 6.15 3.64
C ARG A 267 -6.65 5.13 2.70
N LEU A 268 -6.16 4.02 3.24
CA LEU A 268 -5.58 2.93 2.44
C LEU A 268 -6.61 2.23 1.55
N LEU A 269 -7.82 2.00 2.07
CA LEU A 269 -8.90 1.41 1.29
C LEU A 269 -9.29 2.32 0.11
N PHE A 270 -9.38 3.62 0.34
CA PHE A 270 -9.68 4.61 -0.70
C PHE A 270 -8.58 4.68 -1.76
N MET A 271 -7.31 4.57 -1.38
CA MET A 271 -6.21 4.46 -2.34
C MET A 271 -6.42 3.30 -3.31
N VAL A 272 -6.88 2.15 -2.80
CA VAL A 272 -7.10 0.96 -3.63
C VAL A 272 -8.35 1.11 -4.49
N ILE A 273 -9.42 1.69 -3.99
CA ILE A 273 -10.67 1.91 -4.74
C ILE A 273 -10.42 2.92 -5.88
N ILE A 274 -9.88 4.09 -5.57
CA ILE A 274 -9.60 5.14 -6.56
C ILE A 274 -8.53 4.68 -7.56
N GLY A 275 -7.51 4.01 -7.07
CA GLY A 275 -6.42 3.50 -7.92
C GLY A 275 -6.85 2.39 -8.86
N GLY A 276 -7.76 1.53 -8.41
CA GLY A 276 -8.30 0.39 -9.16
C GLY A 276 -7.96 -0.95 -8.51
N MET A 277 -8.99 -1.60 -7.98
CA MET A 277 -8.90 -2.91 -7.33
C MET A 277 -8.38 -3.98 -8.29
N GLY A 278 -7.48 -4.85 -7.81
CA GLY A 278 -6.91 -5.94 -8.61
C GLY A 278 -5.85 -5.47 -9.63
N SER A 279 -5.32 -4.26 -9.48
CA SER A 279 -4.23 -3.74 -10.30
C SER A 279 -3.06 -3.26 -9.44
N ILE A 280 -1.87 -3.83 -9.65
CA ILE A 280 -0.66 -3.39 -8.94
C ILE A 280 -0.34 -1.92 -9.26
N MET A 281 -0.46 -1.52 -10.54
CA MET A 281 -0.26 -0.11 -10.93
C MET A 281 -1.32 0.81 -10.31
N GLY A 282 -2.54 0.29 -10.12
CA GLY A 282 -3.60 1.00 -9.42
C GLY A 282 -3.19 1.42 -8.00
N SER A 283 -2.50 0.57 -7.26
CA SER A 283 -2.02 0.92 -5.90
C SER A 283 -1.10 2.14 -5.92
N PHE A 284 -0.24 2.28 -6.92
CA PHE A 284 0.64 3.45 -7.07
C PHE A 284 -0.15 4.70 -7.48
N PHE A 285 -1.09 4.59 -8.42
CA PHE A 285 -1.91 5.73 -8.84
C PHE A 285 -2.80 6.23 -7.71
N GLY A 286 -3.44 5.32 -6.96
CA GLY A 286 -4.27 5.69 -5.83
C GLY A 286 -3.48 6.32 -4.69
N ALA A 287 -2.32 5.77 -4.35
CA ALA A 287 -1.44 6.35 -3.35
C ALA A 287 -0.93 7.74 -3.79
N GLY A 288 -0.51 7.88 -5.04
CA GLY A 288 -0.08 9.18 -5.59
C GLY A 288 -1.21 10.21 -5.52
N PHE A 289 -2.41 9.82 -5.91
CA PHE A 289 -3.58 10.69 -5.87
C PHE A 289 -3.88 11.16 -4.44
N ILE A 290 -3.98 10.23 -3.48
CA ILE A 290 -4.31 10.53 -2.09
C ILE A 290 -3.22 11.33 -1.37
N VAL A 291 -1.93 11.10 -1.68
CA VAL A 291 -0.82 11.86 -1.08
C VAL A 291 -0.70 13.26 -1.66
N LEU A 292 -0.95 13.42 -2.96
CA LEU A 292 -0.85 14.71 -3.62
C LEU A 292 -2.08 15.61 -3.38
N LEU A 293 -3.26 15.03 -3.17
CA LEU A 293 -4.49 15.79 -3.04
C LEU A 293 -4.46 16.83 -1.91
N PRO A 294 -4.06 16.51 -0.65
CA PRO A 294 -3.95 17.52 0.40
C PRO A 294 -2.99 18.65 0.05
N ILE A 295 -1.85 18.31 -0.57
CA ILE A 295 -0.82 19.29 -0.95
C ILE A 295 -1.37 20.24 -2.00
N THR A 296 -2.05 19.72 -3.02
CA THR A 296 -2.66 20.53 -4.06
C THR A 296 -3.79 21.40 -3.49
N LEU A 297 -4.64 20.86 -2.64
CA LEU A 297 -5.73 21.61 -2.00
C LEU A 297 -5.19 22.76 -1.13
N ASN A 298 -4.14 22.50 -0.33
CA ASN A 298 -3.52 23.52 0.49
C ASN A 298 -2.90 24.66 -0.32
N GLN A 299 -2.51 24.41 -1.57
CA GLN A 299 -1.99 25.45 -2.48
C GLN A 299 -3.10 26.16 -3.26
N PHE A 300 -4.10 25.43 -3.73
CA PHE A 300 -5.16 25.96 -4.60
C PHE A 300 -6.28 26.67 -3.86
N LEU A 301 -6.74 26.17 -2.70
CA LEU A 301 -7.85 26.77 -1.98
C LEU A 301 -7.59 28.21 -1.51
N PRO A 302 -6.42 28.56 -0.96
CA PRO A 302 -6.14 29.95 -0.61
C PRO A 302 -6.17 30.87 -1.83
N VAL A 303 -5.59 30.44 -2.97
CA VAL A 303 -5.58 31.23 -4.21
C VAL A 303 -7.00 31.46 -4.73
N LEU A 304 -7.85 30.42 -4.69
CA LEU A 304 -9.28 30.57 -5.03
C LEU A 304 -10.02 31.48 -4.04
N GLY A 305 -9.71 31.37 -2.75
CA GLY A 305 -10.30 32.22 -1.71
C GLY A 305 -9.96 33.70 -1.96
N ASP A 306 -8.71 34.01 -2.26
CA ASP A 306 -8.29 35.38 -2.57
C ASP A 306 -8.97 35.93 -3.84
N LEU A 307 -9.17 35.08 -4.87
CA LEU A 307 -9.88 35.45 -6.10
C LEU A 307 -11.35 35.82 -5.84
N PHE A 308 -12.03 35.13 -4.89
CA PHE A 308 -13.42 35.38 -4.52
C PHE A 308 -13.58 36.31 -3.30
N GLY A 309 -12.46 36.85 -2.75
CA GLY A 309 -12.50 37.71 -1.56
C GLY A 309 -12.86 36.99 -0.27
N ILE A 310 -12.77 35.64 -0.24
CA ILE A 310 -13.12 34.80 0.92
C ILE A 310 -11.83 34.29 1.57
N ARG A 311 -11.57 34.70 2.81
CA ARG A 311 -10.44 34.15 3.58
C ARG A 311 -10.79 32.75 4.09
N ILE A 312 -10.18 31.72 3.51
CA ILE A 312 -10.35 30.33 3.93
C ILE A 312 -9.34 30.06 5.05
N SER A 313 -9.84 29.70 6.24
CA SER A 313 -8.99 29.30 7.36
C SER A 313 -8.36 27.91 7.12
N THR A 314 -7.25 27.59 7.82
CA THR A 314 -6.63 26.26 7.77
C THR A 314 -7.57 25.14 8.16
N SER A 315 -8.46 25.39 9.16
CA SER A 315 -9.52 24.43 9.51
C SER A 315 -10.55 24.27 8.38
N GLY A 316 -10.87 25.33 7.65
CA GLY A 316 -11.75 25.25 6.47
C GLY A 316 -11.14 24.40 5.35
N ILE A 317 -9.83 24.47 5.15
CA ILE A 317 -9.11 23.62 4.17
C ILE A 317 -9.19 22.14 4.57
N SER A 318 -8.99 21.80 5.85
CA SER A 318 -9.09 20.42 6.33
C SER A 318 -10.51 19.85 6.20
N HIS A 319 -11.54 20.65 6.46
CA HIS A 319 -12.92 20.22 6.23
C HIS A 319 -13.24 20.06 4.74
N ALA A 320 -12.76 20.98 3.88
CA ALA A 320 -12.89 20.85 2.44
C ALA A 320 -12.20 19.59 1.90
N GLU A 321 -11.03 19.25 2.43
CA GLU A 321 -10.30 18.01 2.10
C GLU A 321 -11.19 16.78 2.33
N LEU A 322 -11.81 16.65 3.51
CA LEU A 322 -12.69 15.52 3.83
C LEU A 322 -13.93 15.46 2.91
N ILE A 323 -14.53 16.59 2.61
CA ILE A 323 -15.69 16.68 1.69
C ILE A 323 -15.27 16.24 0.27
N ILE A 324 -14.14 16.75 -0.21
CA ILE A 324 -13.62 16.42 -1.54
C ILE A 324 -13.25 14.94 -1.62
N PHE A 325 -12.61 14.37 -0.59
CA PHE A 325 -12.37 12.93 -0.54
C PHE A 325 -13.64 12.12 -0.63
N GLY A 326 -14.66 12.45 0.18
CA GLY A 326 -15.94 11.75 0.15
C GLY A 326 -16.63 11.85 -1.22
N ALA A 327 -16.67 13.05 -1.80
CA ALA A 327 -17.25 13.29 -3.12
C ALA A 327 -16.52 12.53 -4.24
N LEU A 328 -15.20 12.53 -4.20
CA LEU A 328 -14.37 11.80 -5.18
C LEU A 328 -14.57 10.29 -5.10
N ILE A 329 -14.67 9.73 -3.89
CA ILE A 329 -14.93 8.30 -3.72
C ILE A 329 -16.27 7.93 -4.36
N VAL A 330 -17.33 8.68 -4.04
CA VAL A 330 -18.66 8.46 -4.61
C VAL A 330 -18.62 8.60 -6.14
N TRP A 331 -17.95 9.63 -6.63
CA TRP A 331 -17.79 9.85 -8.07
C TRP A 331 -17.06 8.69 -8.77
N PHE A 332 -15.92 8.24 -8.22
CA PHE A 332 -15.20 7.10 -8.79
C PHE A 332 -16.00 5.80 -8.76
N LEU A 333 -16.74 5.53 -7.68
CA LEU A 333 -17.58 4.33 -7.59
C LEU A 333 -18.70 4.31 -8.62
N ILE A 334 -19.24 5.49 -8.99
CA ILE A 334 -20.35 5.60 -9.95
C ILE A 334 -19.84 5.64 -11.39
N VAL A 335 -18.83 6.47 -11.67
CA VAL A 335 -18.39 6.79 -13.04
C VAL A 335 -17.35 5.81 -13.56
N GLU A 336 -16.37 5.43 -12.72
CA GLU A 336 -15.26 4.57 -13.12
C GLU A 336 -14.93 3.53 -12.03
N PRO A 337 -15.78 2.49 -11.87
CA PRO A 337 -15.63 1.50 -10.80
C PRO A 337 -14.32 0.70 -10.86
N HIS A 338 -13.61 0.73 -12.00
CA HIS A 338 -12.30 0.11 -12.16
C HIS A 338 -11.13 1.05 -11.82
N GLY A 339 -11.41 2.30 -11.43
CA GLY A 339 -10.44 3.29 -10.99
C GLY A 339 -9.44 3.78 -12.04
N LEU A 340 -8.42 4.51 -11.59
CA LEU A 340 -7.37 5.11 -12.45
C LEU A 340 -6.61 4.08 -13.29
N ALA A 341 -6.49 2.84 -12.83
CA ALA A 341 -5.83 1.77 -13.59
C ALA A 341 -6.55 1.47 -14.90
N LYS A 342 -7.88 1.60 -14.96
CA LYS A 342 -8.65 1.45 -16.19
C LYS A 342 -8.36 2.57 -17.19
N LEU A 343 -8.31 3.81 -16.70
CA LEU A 343 -7.96 4.96 -17.55
C LEU A 343 -6.58 4.76 -18.19
N TRP A 344 -5.60 4.27 -17.39
CA TRP A 344 -4.29 3.93 -17.91
C TRP A 344 -4.33 2.83 -18.97
N SER A 345 -5.10 1.75 -18.75
CA SER A 345 -5.25 0.68 -19.73
C SER A 345 -5.89 1.18 -21.03
N THR A 346 -6.89 2.04 -20.93
CA THR A 346 -7.54 2.68 -22.09
C THR A 346 -6.59 3.60 -22.85
N ALA A 347 -5.77 4.38 -22.12
CA ALA A 347 -4.73 5.21 -22.75
C ALA A 347 -3.70 4.35 -23.50
N LYS A 348 -3.24 3.24 -22.90
CA LYS A 348 -2.37 2.28 -23.57
C LYS A 348 -3.00 1.71 -24.85
N GLN A 349 -4.29 1.34 -24.81
CA GLN A 349 -5.00 0.82 -25.98
C GLN A 349 -5.08 1.87 -27.11
N LYS A 350 -5.41 3.12 -26.77
CA LYS A 350 -5.43 4.22 -27.75
C LYS A 350 -4.05 4.49 -28.34
N LEU A 351 -2.99 4.50 -27.54
CA LEU A 351 -1.61 4.65 -28.01
C LEU A 351 -1.16 3.50 -28.93
N ARG A 352 -1.69 2.30 -28.69
CA ARG A 352 -1.43 1.12 -29.52
C ARG A 352 -2.05 1.25 -30.91
N LEU A 353 -3.25 1.81 -31.02
CA LEU A 353 -3.97 2.00 -32.26
C LEU A 353 -3.47 3.22 -33.04
N TRP A 354 -2.79 4.17 -32.42
CA TRP A 354 -2.25 5.35 -33.08
C TRP A 354 -1.12 4.97 -34.05
N PRO A 355 -1.03 5.49 -35.29
CA PRO A 355 -1.81 6.58 -35.90
C PRO A 355 -3.05 6.13 -36.69
N PHE A 356 -3.46 4.89 -36.64
CA PHE A 356 -4.63 4.37 -37.36
C PHE A 356 -5.77 4.06 -36.39
N PRO A 357 -6.63 5.05 -36.03
CA PRO A 357 -7.84 4.78 -35.29
C PRO A 357 -8.83 4.02 -36.15
N HIS A 358 -9.20 2.82 -35.72
CA HIS A 358 -10.33 2.08 -36.25
C HIS A 358 -11.48 2.16 -35.26
#